data_21a76f3211c8482811d10ad4e78ecca5
#
_entry.id   21a76f3211c8482811d10ad4e78ecca5
#
_cell.length_a   1.000
_cell.length_b   1.000
_cell.length_c   1.000
_cell.angle_alpha   90.00
_cell.angle_beta   90.00
_cell.angle_gamma   90.00
#
_symmetry.space_group_name_H-M   'P 1'
#
loop_
_entity.id
_entity.type
_entity.pdbx_description
1 polymer ?
#
loop_
_entity_poly.entity_id
_entity_poly.type
_entity_poly.pdbx_seq_one_letter_code
_entity_poly.pdbx_strand_id
1 'polypeptide(L)'
;MSMKKTAIVVGAGIVGLAMSRALAKKGYAVKVFDRSAFAVGASIRNFGMIWPIGQTEGKMYERAMLTRNIWNEISNECGIWHDPVGSFHLAYSDLEMETLEAFYSNVKENRPYELLDADSVLKKSKAAAPKNLKGGLFSPDEIIVDSPLAIAALPTYLSNKYKIEFHWQSHVKEVETSKIKLADKEYEADEIYICNGPDFENLFPSIYDENVTKCKLQMLKTVAQPDNWRLGPSLCGGLSLTHYASFKNAGDALDRLKLHYADTLSDYIKWGIHVMVSQNSRGELIIGDSHEYGPTHDPFDKIFINDLIINYLKGFTVYPDPTIAATWNGVYTKLKNGAKELIANPLPGVTIVNGLGGAGMTLSFGLAEQIINV
;
A
#
# COMPACT_ATOMS: atom_id res chain seq x y z
N MET A 1 39.24 -10.88 -11.65
CA MET A 1 38.00 -10.36 -11.00
C MET A 1 36.83 -11.01 -11.73
N SER A 2 35.95 -11.72 -11.04
CA SER A 2 34.73 -12.23 -11.67
C SER A 2 33.90 -11.01 -12.15
N MET A 3 33.39 -11.04 -13.37
CA MET A 3 32.49 -9.98 -13.85
C MET A 3 31.27 -9.92 -12.93
N LYS A 4 30.91 -8.70 -12.53
CA LYS A 4 29.73 -8.46 -11.69
C LYS A 4 28.49 -8.80 -12.50
N LYS A 5 27.58 -9.64 -11.98
CA LYS A 5 26.31 -9.89 -12.63
C LYS A 5 25.52 -8.59 -12.82
N THR A 6 24.77 -8.51 -13.90
CA THR A 6 23.98 -7.34 -14.29
C THR A 6 22.50 -7.63 -14.20
N ALA A 7 21.71 -6.62 -13.82
CA ALA A 7 20.27 -6.74 -13.82
C ALA A 7 19.60 -5.47 -14.38
N ILE A 8 18.50 -5.66 -15.10
CA ILE A 8 17.62 -4.58 -15.54
C ILE A 8 16.29 -4.70 -14.79
N VAL A 9 15.78 -3.56 -14.32
CA VAL A 9 14.43 -3.45 -13.75
C VAL A 9 13.61 -2.50 -14.59
N VAL A 10 12.43 -2.95 -15.04
CA VAL A 10 11.49 -2.16 -15.82
C VAL A 10 10.36 -1.67 -14.91
N GLY A 11 10.28 -0.36 -14.73
CA GLY A 11 9.36 0.33 -13.82
C GLY A 11 10.03 0.78 -12.53
N ALA A 12 9.92 2.09 -12.22
CA ALA A 12 10.45 2.73 -11.01
C ALA A 12 9.37 3.04 -9.96
N GLY A 13 8.28 2.27 -9.94
CA GLY A 13 7.36 2.23 -8.82
C GLY A 13 7.95 1.49 -7.62
N ILE A 14 7.24 1.44 -6.49
CA ILE A 14 7.77 0.86 -5.24
C ILE A 14 8.25 -0.60 -5.42
N VAL A 15 7.60 -1.41 -6.26
CA VAL A 15 8.03 -2.79 -6.53
C VAL A 15 9.39 -2.81 -7.23
N GLY A 16 9.55 -2.00 -8.29
CA GLY A 16 10.82 -1.92 -9.02
C GLY A 16 11.94 -1.33 -8.16
N LEU A 17 11.67 -0.31 -7.36
CA LEU A 17 12.64 0.26 -6.41
C LEU A 17 13.09 -0.76 -5.36
N ALA A 18 12.16 -1.56 -4.84
CA ALA A 18 12.45 -2.64 -3.90
C ALA A 18 13.31 -3.75 -4.55
N MET A 19 12.94 -4.19 -5.76
CA MET A 19 13.73 -5.17 -6.52
C MET A 19 15.14 -4.67 -6.80
N SER A 20 15.25 -3.41 -7.23
CA SER A 20 16.56 -2.78 -7.52
C SER A 20 17.47 -2.75 -6.29
N ARG A 21 16.90 -2.42 -5.12
CA ARG A 21 17.64 -2.46 -3.83
C ARG A 21 18.14 -3.88 -3.50
N ALA A 22 17.24 -4.86 -3.57
CA ALA A 22 17.59 -6.25 -3.23
C ALA A 22 18.67 -6.81 -4.15
N LEU A 23 18.53 -6.60 -5.47
CA LEU A 23 19.53 -6.99 -6.46
C LEU A 23 20.90 -6.35 -6.20
N ALA A 24 20.92 -5.03 -5.98
CA ALA A 24 22.16 -4.32 -5.72
C ALA A 24 22.84 -4.77 -4.42
N LYS A 25 22.07 -5.07 -3.36
CA LYS A 25 22.59 -5.69 -2.12
C LYS A 25 23.18 -7.08 -2.36
N LYS A 26 22.61 -7.86 -3.29
CA LYS A 26 23.14 -9.17 -3.71
C LYS A 26 24.38 -9.04 -4.58
N GLY A 27 24.76 -7.84 -4.95
CA GLY A 27 25.99 -7.57 -5.71
C GLY A 27 25.81 -7.34 -7.21
N TYR A 28 24.59 -7.25 -7.73
CA TYR A 28 24.35 -6.94 -9.13
C TYR A 28 24.67 -5.48 -9.46
N ALA A 29 25.11 -5.23 -10.71
CA ALA A 29 25.05 -3.90 -11.30
C ALA A 29 23.64 -3.70 -11.88
N VAL A 30 22.90 -2.72 -11.37
CA VAL A 30 21.47 -2.58 -11.65
C VAL A 30 21.20 -1.32 -12.46
N LYS A 31 20.39 -1.47 -13.53
CA LYS A 31 19.82 -0.37 -14.31
C LYS A 31 18.30 -0.42 -14.21
N VAL A 32 17.68 0.72 -13.95
CA VAL A 32 16.22 0.87 -13.86
C VAL A 32 15.73 1.73 -15.01
N PHE A 33 14.67 1.26 -15.68
CA PHE A 33 14.06 1.97 -16.81
C PHE A 33 12.62 2.33 -16.47
N ASP A 34 12.26 3.61 -16.59
CA ASP A 34 10.87 4.04 -16.46
C ASP A 34 10.49 4.95 -17.63
N ARG A 35 9.28 4.76 -18.17
CA ARG A 35 8.76 5.54 -19.29
C ARG A 35 8.46 6.99 -18.93
N SER A 36 8.22 7.29 -17.67
CA SER A 36 7.90 8.62 -17.16
C SER A 36 9.16 9.36 -16.69
N ALA A 37 9.08 10.68 -16.52
CA ALA A 37 10.16 11.48 -15.93
C ALA A 37 10.35 11.24 -14.43
N PHE A 38 9.31 10.73 -13.76
CA PHE A 38 9.27 10.32 -12.36
C PHE A 38 8.11 9.36 -12.15
N ALA A 39 8.03 8.69 -11.01
CA ALA A 39 6.94 7.77 -10.70
C ALA A 39 5.60 8.51 -10.57
N VAL A 40 4.59 8.10 -11.34
CA VAL A 40 3.26 8.71 -11.40
C VAL A 40 2.12 7.73 -11.10
N GLY A 41 2.45 6.45 -10.84
CA GLY A 41 1.48 5.38 -10.62
C GLY A 41 0.97 5.26 -9.19
N ALA A 42 0.45 4.09 -8.83
CA ALA A 42 -0.13 3.80 -7.52
C ALA A 42 0.81 4.05 -6.33
N SER A 43 2.13 3.99 -6.55
CA SER A 43 3.14 4.17 -5.51
C SER A 43 3.13 5.54 -4.85
N ILE A 44 2.59 6.57 -5.50
CA ILE A 44 2.45 7.93 -4.96
C ILE A 44 0.99 8.32 -4.68
N ARG A 45 0.03 7.43 -4.95
CA ARG A 45 -1.41 7.71 -4.89
C ARG A 45 -2.10 6.89 -3.80
N ASN A 46 -1.46 6.74 -2.66
CA ASN A 46 -1.89 5.90 -1.54
C ASN A 46 -1.76 6.67 -0.22
N PHE A 47 -2.17 6.05 0.89
CA PHE A 47 -2.15 6.66 2.24
C PHE A 47 -0.76 6.95 2.81
N GLY A 48 0.29 6.38 2.24
CA GLY A 48 1.62 6.35 2.88
C GLY A 48 1.74 5.35 4.03
N MET A 49 0.74 4.52 4.24
CA MET A 49 0.72 3.54 5.31
C MET A 49 1.53 2.30 4.94
N ILE A 50 2.49 1.94 5.79
CA ILE A 50 3.07 0.60 5.85
C ILE A 50 2.24 -0.15 6.89
N TRP A 51 1.48 -1.17 6.46
CA TRP A 51 0.28 -1.66 7.11
C TRP A 51 0.33 -3.15 7.49
N PRO A 52 1.18 -3.55 8.48
CA PRO A 52 1.29 -4.94 8.94
C PRO A 52 0.00 -5.54 9.47
N ILE A 53 -0.83 -4.76 10.18
CA ILE A 53 -2.10 -5.24 10.73
C ILE A 53 -3.07 -5.79 9.67
N GLY A 54 -3.02 -5.27 8.45
CA GLY A 54 -3.83 -5.74 7.32
C GLY A 54 -3.39 -7.09 6.75
N GLN A 55 -2.24 -7.63 7.19
CA GLN A 55 -1.67 -8.86 6.66
C GLN A 55 -2.04 -10.08 7.51
N THR A 56 -2.31 -11.21 6.84
CA THR A 56 -2.56 -12.50 7.50
C THR A 56 -1.32 -12.97 8.26
N GLU A 57 -1.54 -13.77 9.31
CA GLU A 57 -0.45 -14.35 10.10
C GLU A 57 0.56 -15.15 9.26
N GLY A 58 1.75 -15.35 9.83
CA GLY A 58 2.87 -16.05 9.21
C GLY A 58 3.53 -15.22 8.12
N LYS A 59 3.84 -15.85 6.99
CA LYS A 59 4.69 -15.30 5.92
C LYS A 59 4.31 -13.86 5.48
N MET A 60 3.02 -13.53 5.45
CA MET A 60 2.58 -12.20 4.98
C MET A 60 2.85 -11.11 6.01
N TYR A 61 2.57 -11.39 7.28
CA TYR A 61 2.90 -10.47 8.36
C TYR A 61 4.41 -10.30 8.55
N GLU A 62 5.16 -11.39 8.51
CA GLU A 62 6.63 -11.38 8.59
C GLU A 62 7.24 -10.54 7.45
N ARG A 63 6.72 -10.70 6.21
CA ARG A 63 7.11 -9.89 5.05
C ARG A 63 6.80 -8.41 5.26
N ALA A 64 5.63 -8.09 5.82
CA ALA A 64 5.26 -6.71 6.12
C ALA A 64 6.17 -6.10 7.18
N MET A 65 6.50 -6.84 8.24
CA MET A 65 7.44 -6.40 9.28
C MET A 65 8.85 -6.22 8.73
N LEU A 66 9.32 -7.12 7.85
CA LEU A 66 10.59 -6.94 7.14
C LEU A 66 10.57 -5.65 6.31
N THR A 67 9.50 -5.41 5.55
CA THR A 67 9.33 -4.18 4.75
C THR A 67 9.34 -2.93 5.64
N ARG A 68 8.60 -2.97 6.76
CA ARG A 68 8.59 -1.88 7.76
C ARG A 68 9.99 -1.57 8.28
N ASN A 69 10.75 -2.60 8.63
CA ASN A 69 12.11 -2.42 9.12
C ASN A 69 13.04 -1.82 8.06
N ILE A 70 12.88 -2.22 6.79
CA ILE A 70 13.62 -1.64 5.66
C ILE A 70 13.22 -0.17 5.45
N TRP A 71 11.94 0.18 5.57
CA TRP A 71 11.50 1.58 5.52
C TRP A 71 12.15 2.41 6.63
N ASN A 72 12.19 1.93 7.86
CA ASN A 72 12.87 2.59 8.97
C ASN A 72 14.38 2.78 8.70
N GLU A 73 15.07 1.73 8.21
CA GLU A 73 16.47 1.81 7.81
C GLU A 73 16.69 2.93 6.79
N ILE A 74 15.94 2.90 5.67
CA ILE A 74 16.06 3.87 4.58
C ILE A 74 15.75 5.29 5.07
N SER A 75 14.67 5.47 5.81
CA SER A 75 14.24 6.78 6.30
C SER A 75 15.28 7.40 7.21
N ASN A 76 15.86 6.61 8.11
CA ASN A 76 16.93 7.07 9.02
C ASN A 76 18.22 7.42 8.27
N GLU A 77 18.54 6.68 7.20
CA GLU A 77 19.79 6.90 6.45
C GLU A 77 19.74 8.10 5.49
N CYS A 78 18.59 8.38 4.88
CA CYS A 78 18.49 9.42 3.86
C CYS A 78 17.55 10.58 4.23
N GLY A 79 17.02 10.59 5.44
CA GLY A 79 16.15 11.67 5.93
C GLY A 79 14.75 11.69 5.29
N ILE A 80 14.29 10.60 4.72
CA ILE A 80 12.88 10.48 4.31
C ILE A 80 12.01 10.55 5.56
N TRP A 81 11.07 11.49 5.55
CA TRP A 81 10.14 11.63 6.67
C TRP A 81 9.30 10.35 6.83
N HIS A 82 9.23 9.87 8.04
CA HIS A 82 8.36 8.77 8.46
C HIS A 82 7.87 9.02 9.88
N ASP A 83 6.72 8.45 10.22
CA ASP A 83 6.10 8.61 11.55
C ASP A 83 5.61 7.24 12.06
N PRO A 84 6.24 6.69 13.13
CA PRO A 84 5.87 5.41 13.72
C PRO A 84 4.72 5.55 14.71
N VAL A 85 3.59 6.05 14.26
CA VAL A 85 2.43 6.40 15.10
C VAL A 85 1.50 5.22 15.41
N GLY A 86 1.66 4.09 14.72
CA GLY A 86 0.71 2.98 14.84
C GLY A 86 -0.64 3.26 14.21
N SER A 87 -1.63 2.43 14.55
CA SER A 87 -2.98 2.57 14.04
C SER A 87 -4.05 2.16 15.04
N PHE A 88 -5.26 2.69 14.87
CA PHE A 88 -6.47 2.25 15.53
C PHE A 88 -7.50 1.70 14.55
N HIS A 89 -8.03 0.53 14.84
CA HIS A 89 -9.34 0.10 14.35
C HIS A 89 -10.38 0.41 15.44
N LEU A 90 -11.25 1.38 15.16
CA LEU A 90 -12.22 1.91 16.12
C LEU A 90 -13.55 1.15 16.02
N ALA A 91 -14.20 0.93 17.15
CA ALA A 91 -15.52 0.31 17.25
C ALA A 91 -16.55 1.31 17.76
N TYR A 92 -17.64 1.49 17.01
CA TYR A 92 -18.78 2.37 17.33
C TYR A 92 -20.09 1.60 17.51
N SER A 93 -20.07 0.27 17.30
CA SER A 93 -21.17 -0.64 17.57
C SER A 93 -20.69 -1.86 18.36
N ASP A 94 -21.64 -2.57 18.98
CA ASP A 94 -21.32 -3.78 19.74
C ASP A 94 -20.77 -4.89 18.82
N LEU A 95 -21.28 -5.01 17.57
CA LEU A 95 -20.79 -5.98 16.60
C LEU A 95 -19.34 -5.68 16.15
N GLU A 96 -18.99 -4.40 16.01
CA GLU A 96 -17.59 -4.01 15.71
C GLU A 96 -16.68 -4.38 16.88
N MET A 97 -17.10 -4.09 18.12
CA MET A 97 -16.32 -4.41 19.31
C MET A 97 -16.16 -5.92 19.49
N GLU A 98 -17.23 -6.71 19.36
CA GLU A 98 -17.15 -8.17 19.35
C GLU A 98 -16.18 -8.71 18.29
N THR A 99 -16.17 -8.11 17.11
CA THR A 99 -15.24 -8.50 16.03
C THR A 99 -13.78 -8.22 16.42
N LEU A 100 -13.51 -7.07 17.04
CA LEU A 100 -12.18 -6.73 17.53
C LEU A 100 -11.74 -7.64 18.68
N GLU A 101 -12.61 -7.94 19.62
CA GLU A 101 -12.36 -8.87 20.75
C GLU A 101 -12.04 -10.27 20.24
N ALA A 102 -12.84 -10.79 19.31
CA ALA A 102 -12.63 -12.10 18.71
C ALA A 102 -11.29 -12.15 17.94
N PHE A 103 -10.99 -11.13 17.15
CA PHE A 103 -9.72 -11.03 16.47
C PHE A 103 -8.53 -10.98 17.45
N TYR A 104 -8.58 -10.05 18.42
CA TYR A 104 -7.53 -9.86 19.42
C TYR A 104 -7.24 -11.15 20.20
N SER A 105 -8.27 -11.87 20.60
CA SER A 105 -8.13 -13.13 21.35
C SER A 105 -7.32 -14.19 20.59
N ASN A 106 -7.38 -14.17 19.26
CA ASN A 106 -6.66 -15.10 18.39
C ASN A 106 -5.21 -14.68 18.04
N VAL A 107 -4.86 -13.40 18.19
CA VAL A 107 -3.56 -12.89 17.73
C VAL A 107 -2.69 -12.29 18.83
N LYS A 108 -3.21 -12.05 20.03
CA LYS A 108 -2.53 -11.33 21.13
C LYS A 108 -1.21 -11.94 21.59
N GLU A 109 -1.04 -13.24 21.43
CA GLU A 109 0.21 -13.93 21.82
C GLU A 109 1.34 -13.70 20.79
N ASN A 110 0.99 -13.37 19.54
CA ASN A 110 1.92 -13.27 18.42
C ASN A 110 2.09 -11.85 17.90
N ARG A 111 1.26 -10.89 18.38
CA ARG A 111 1.27 -9.49 17.90
C ARG A 111 1.16 -8.52 19.08
N PRO A 112 1.89 -7.39 19.04
CA PRO A 112 1.95 -6.43 20.14
C PRO A 112 0.72 -5.50 20.16
N TYR A 113 -0.47 -6.04 19.95
CA TYR A 113 -1.71 -5.27 19.88
C TYR A 113 -2.32 -5.04 21.25
N GLU A 114 -3.04 -3.94 21.38
CA GLU A 114 -3.76 -3.58 22.60
C GLU A 114 -5.25 -3.40 22.28
N LEU A 115 -6.12 -4.15 22.97
CA LEU A 115 -7.55 -3.92 22.92
C LEU A 115 -7.92 -2.93 24.03
N LEU A 116 -8.47 -1.78 23.67
CA LEU A 116 -8.69 -0.64 24.57
C LEU A 116 -10.17 -0.28 24.64
N ASP A 117 -10.60 0.14 25.82
CA ASP A 117 -11.91 0.77 26.04
C ASP A 117 -11.95 2.19 25.47
N ALA A 118 -13.14 2.80 25.44
CA ALA A 118 -13.35 4.13 24.86
C ALA A 118 -12.48 5.21 25.53
N ASP A 119 -12.38 5.20 26.87
CA ASP A 119 -11.60 6.20 27.59
C ASP A 119 -10.10 6.10 27.28
N SER A 120 -9.60 4.89 27.16
CA SER A 120 -8.20 4.61 26.81
C SER A 120 -7.89 4.99 25.36
N VAL A 121 -8.83 4.75 24.44
CA VAL A 121 -8.70 5.22 23.04
C VAL A 121 -8.63 6.74 23.00
N LEU A 122 -9.54 7.46 23.69
CA LEU A 122 -9.56 8.94 23.70
C LEU A 122 -8.34 9.57 24.35
N LYS A 123 -7.71 8.89 25.30
CA LYS A 123 -6.42 9.32 25.88
C LYS A 123 -5.28 9.18 24.85
N LYS A 124 -5.30 8.14 24.01
CA LYS A 124 -4.26 7.82 23.05
C LYS A 124 -4.45 8.54 21.69
N SER A 125 -5.70 8.86 21.31
CA SER A 125 -6.04 9.59 20.08
C SER A 125 -7.13 10.65 20.36
N LYS A 126 -6.74 11.92 20.24
CA LYS A 126 -7.68 13.05 20.30
C LYS A 126 -8.51 13.22 19.03
N ALA A 127 -8.15 12.50 17.99
CA ALA A 127 -8.84 12.52 16.70
C ALA A 127 -9.99 11.50 16.63
N ALA A 128 -10.06 10.53 17.53
CA ALA A 128 -11.22 9.63 17.62
C ALA A 128 -12.46 10.38 18.07
N ALA A 129 -13.57 10.24 17.34
CA ALA A 129 -14.84 10.87 17.72
C ALA A 129 -15.40 10.23 19.01
N PRO A 130 -15.72 11.03 20.06
CA PRO A 130 -16.10 10.45 21.35
C PRO A 130 -17.51 9.88 21.40
N LYS A 131 -18.42 10.35 20.53
CA LYS A 131 -19.83 9.96 20.55
C LYS A 131 -19.99 8.51 20.09
N ASN A 132 -20.59 7.67 20.92
CA ASN A 132 -20.84 6.24 20.68
C ASN A 132 -19.59 5.36 20.55
N LEU A 133 -18.40 5.86 20.85
CA LEU A 133 -17.18 5.06 20.84
C LEU A 133 -17.30 3.95 21.90
N LYS A 134 -17.11 2.69 21.49
CA LYS A 134 -17.10 1.50 22.37
C LYS A 134 -15.68 1.14 22.81
N GLY A 135 -14.71 1.31 21.92
CA GLY A 135 -13.32 0.97 22.12
C GLY A 135 -12.57 0.91 20.81
N GLY A 136 -11.44 0.23 20.81
CA GLY A 136 -10.63 0.06 19.61
C GLY A 136 -9.45 -0.88 19.82
N LEU A 137 -8.93 -1.37 18.72
CA LEU A 137 -7.70 -2.15 18.67
C LEU A 137 -6.55 -1.25 18.21
N PHE A 138 -5.56 -1.08 19.08
CA PHE A 138 -4.31 -0.36 18.75
C PHE A 138 -3.26 -1.34 18.27
N SER A 139 -2.63 -1.02 17.16
CA SER A 139 -1.40 -1.67 16.67
C SER A 139 -0.26 -0.67 16.65
N PRO A 140 0.90 -0.96 17.28
CA PRO A 140 2.08 -0.09 17.24
C PRO A 140 2.95 -0.32 15.99
N ASP A 141 2.60 -1.29 15.14
CA ASP A 141 3.47 -1.74 14.04
C ASP A 141 3.46 -0.81 12.84
N GLU A 142 2.39 -0.03 12.66
CA GLU A 142 2.22 0.80 11.48
C GLU A 142 3.11 2.05 11.52
N ILE A 143 3.66 2.36 10.36
CA ILE A 143 4.38 3.62 10.13
C ILE A 143 3.79 4.34 8.93
N ILE A 144 3.90 5.65 8.91
CA ILE A 144 3.48 6.50 7.80
C ILE A 144 4.71 7.08 7.13
N VAL A 145 4.70 7.13 5.79
CA VAL A 145 5.64 7.91 4.98
C VAL A 145 4.84 8.89 4.11
N ASP A 146 5.45 10.00 3.71
CA ASP A 146 4.86 10.85 2.67
C ASP A 146 5.14 10.20 1.30
N SER A 147 4.19 9.42 0.76
CA SER A 147 4.43 8.58 -0.41
C SER A 147 5.00 9.33 -1.61
N PRO A 148 4.47 10.51 -2.02
CA PRO A 148 5.06 11.28 -3.11
C PRO A 148 6.52 11.67 -2.86
N LEU A 149 6.84 12.12 -1.65
CA LEU A 149 8.19 12.53 -1.29
C LEU A 149 9.12 11.32 -1.13
N ALA A 150 8.66 10.26 -0.48
CA ALA A 150 9.44 9.05 -0.28
C ALA A 150 9.82 8.38 -1.61
N ILE A 151 8.85 8.20 -2.50
CA ILE A 151 9.08 7.59 -3.82
C ILE A 151 9.99 8.47 -4.70
N ALA A 152 9.88 9.80 -4.62
CA ALA A 152 10.77 10.70 -5.34
C ALA A 152 12.21 10.69 -4.79
N ALA A 153 12.41 10.48 -3.50
CA ALA A 153 13.74 10.46 -2.88
C ALA A 153 14.49 9.12 -3.06
N LEU A 154 13.76 8.01 -3.13
CA LEU A 154 14.34 6.66 -3.22
C LEU A 154 15.34 6.49 -4.37
N PRO A 155 15.09 6.93 -5.63
CA PRO A 155 16.07 6.79 -6.71
C PRO A 155 17.41 7.44 -6.40
N THR A 156 17.42 8.64 -5.86
CA THR A 156 18.63 9.35 -5.46
C THR A 156 19.40 8.60 -4.36
N TYR A 157 18.68 8.13 -3.33
CA TYR A 157 19.27 7.31 -2.27
C TYR A 157 19.89 6.02 -2.84
N LEU A 158 19.16 5.30 -3.70
CA LEU A 158 19.62 4.04 -4.29
C LEU A 158 20.83 4.25 -5.22
N SER A 159 20.82 5.32 -6.02
CA SER A 159 21.98 5.70 -6.86
C SER A 159 23.21 6.01 -6.00
N ASN A 160 23.05 6.79 -4.95
CA ASN A 160 24.16 7.20 -4.09
C ASN A 160 24.78 6.02 -3.34
N LYS A 161 23.93 5.20 -2.70
CA LYS A 161 24.36 4.09 -1.84
C LYS A 161 24.81 2.86 -2.61
N TYR A 162 24.07 2.48 -3.65
CA TYR A 162 24.24 1.21 -4.34
C TYR A 162 24.74 1.35 -5.79
N LYS A 163 24.88 2.57 -6.29
CA LYS A 163 25.30 2.87 -7.67
C LYS A 163 24.32 2.35 -8.72
N ILE A 164 23.02 2.34 -8.39
CA ILE A 164 21.96 2.00 -9.33
C ILE A 164 21.82 3.13 -10.35
N GLU A 165 21.75 2.78 -11.63
CA GLU A 165 21.55 3.72 -12.73
C GLU A 165 20.05 3.83 -13.05
N PHE A 166 19.49 5.05 -13.09
CA PHE A 166 18.10 5.30 -13.47
C PHE A 166 18.01 5.94 -14.84
N HIS A 167 17.25 5.32 -15.74
CA HIS A 167 16.93 5.78 -17.08
C HIS A 167 15.45 6.20 -17.13
N TRP A 168 15.21 7.47 -16.89
CA TRP A 168 13.89 8.07 -16.98
C TRP A 168 13.51 8.37 -18.43
N GLN A 169 12.20 8.54 -18.72
CA GLN A 169 11.67 8.76 -20.06
C GLN A 169 12.13 7.69 -21.06
N SER A 170 12.30 6.47 -20.57
CA SER A 170 12.88 5.34 -21.29
C SER A 170 11.87 4.19 -21.35
N HIS A 171 11.01 4.25 -22.35
CA HIS A 171 9.96 3.26 -22.56
C HIS A 171 10.53 1.96 -23.15
N VAL A 172 10.51 0.89 -22.37
CA VAL A 172 10.86 -0.46 -22.84
C VAL A 172 9.68 -0.99 -23.65
N LYS A 173 9.94 -1.27 -24.94
CA LYS A 173 8.92 -1.74 -25.90
C LYS A 173 8.89 -3.26 -26.02
N GLU A 174 10.04 -3.90 -25.85
CA GLU A 174 10.20 -5.33 -26.02
C GLU A 174 11.22 -5.87 -25.02
N VAL A 175 11.00 -7.09 -24.55
CA VAL A 175 11.91 -7.83 -23.69
C VAL A 175 12.15 -9.20 -24.29
N GLU A 176 13.41 -9.53 -24.49
CA GLU A 176 13.91 -10.84 -24.93
C GLU A 176 14.77 -11.44 -23.79
N THR A 177 15.21 -12.68 -23.97
CA THR A 177 16.23 -13.27 -23.09
C THR A 177 17.47 -12.37 -23.06
N SER A 178 17.86 -11.93 -21.86
CA SER A 178 19.04 -11.08 -21.60
C SER A 178 19.04 -9.70 -22.26
N LYS A 179 17.94 -9.24 -22.86
CA LYS A 179 17.90 -7.96 -23.57
C LYS A 179 16.57 -7.24 -23.47
N ILE A 180 16.63 -5.90 -23.37
CA ILE A 180 15.48 -5.00 -23.54
C ILE A 180 15.68 -4.09 -24.76
N LYS A 181 14.57 -3.71 -25.42
CA LYS A 181 14.58 -2.78 -26.54
C LYS A 181 13.75 -1.53 -26.23
N LEU A 182 14.32 -0.37 -26.47
CA LEU A 182 13.67 0.92 -26.55
C LEU A 182 13.36 1.26 -28.01
N ALA A 183 13.03 2.50 -28.32
CA ALA A 183 12.74 2.90 -29.69
C ALA A 183 13.97 2.77 -30.60
N ASP A 184 15.14 3.17 -30.10
CA ASP A 184 16.38 3.37 -30.85
C ASP A 184 17.62 2.78 -30.17
N LYS A 185 17.46 2.11 -29.04
CA LYS A 185 18.53 1.54 -28.22
C LYS A 185 18.15 0.19 -27.64
N GLU A 186 19.18 -0.64 -27.47
CA GLU A 186 19.08 -1.91 -26.76
C GLU A 186 20.01 -1.92 -25.55
N TYR A 187 19.64 -2.67 -24.53
CA TYR A 187 20.44 -2.88 -23.32
C TYR A 187 20.42 -4.35 -22.95
N GLU A 188 21.55 -4.88 -22.54
CA GLU A 188 21.70 -6.27 -22.14
C GLU A 188 21.92 -6.39 -20.63
N ALA A 189 21.44 -7.49 -20.06
CA ALA A 189 21.67 -7.88 -18.67
C ALA A 189 21.50 -9.40 -18.49
N ASP A 190 22.14 -9.94 -17.46
CA ASP A 190 22.00 -11.37 -17.11
C ASP A 190 20.57 -11.69 -16.63
N GLU A 191 19.92 -10.74 -15.96
CA GLU A 191 18.55 -10.91 -15.43
C GLU A 191 17.71 -9.64 -15.67
N ILE A 192 16.42 -9.83 -15.97
CA ILE A 192 15.46 -8.74 -16.22
C ILE A 192 14.24 -8.93 -15.33
N TYR A 193 13.88 -7.87 -14.60
CA TYR A 193 12.70 -7.85 -13.73
C TYR A 193 11.69 -6.82 -14.23
N ILE A 194 10.44 -7.26 -14.48
CA ILE A 194 9.36 -6.42 -14.99
C ILE A 194 8.42 -6.09 -13.85
N CYS A 195 8.37 -4.80 -13.47
CA CYS A 195 7.58 -4.24 -12.38
C CYS A 195 6.65 -3.12 -12.89
N ASN A 196 5.89 -3.43 -13.95
CA ASN A 196 5.15 -2.46 -14.77
C ASN A 196 3.80 -2.00 -14.17
N GLY A 197 3.44 -2.45 -12.95
CA GLY A 197 2.19 -2.07 -12.30
C GLY A 197 0.95 -2.45 -13.12
N PRO A 198 -0.04 -1.54 -13.31
CA PRO A 198 -1.27 -1.86 -14.01
C PRO A 198 -1.17 -1.81 -15.55
N ASP A 199 0.03 -1.74 -16.10
CA ASP A 199 0.25 -1.80 -17.54
C ASP A 199 0.30 -3.26 -18.02
N PHE A 200 -0.86 -3.77 -18.45
CA PHE A 200 -1.00 -5.16 -18.91
C PHE A 200 -0.84 -5.30 -20.42
N GLU A 201 -0.88 -4.20 -21.14
CA GLU A 201 -1.05 -4.17 -22.58
C GLU A 201 0.29 -4.30 -23.33
N ASN A 202 1.40 -3.85 -22.72
CA ASN A 202 2.67 -3.68 -23.43
C ASN A 202 3.58 -4.92 -23.35
N LEU A 203 3.95 -5.35 -22.14
CA LEU A 203 4.93 -6.43 -21.95
C LEU A 203 4.24 -7.71 -21.48
N PHE A 204 4.36 -8.77 -22.25
CA PHE A 204 3.79 -10.10 -21.95
C PHE A 204 2.30 -10.10 -21.57
N PRO A 205 1.42 -9.52 -22.41
CA PRO A 205 0.00 -9.40 -22.08
C PRO A 205 -0.68 -10.77 -21.79
N SER A 206 -0.20 -11.87 -22.35
CA SER A 206 -0.70 -13.23 -22.09
C SER A 206 -0.50 -13.73 -20.65
N ILE A 207 0.38 -13.09 -19.87
CA ILE A 207 0.57 -13.41 -18.44
C ILE A 207 -0.57 -12.80 -17.58
N TYR A 208 -1.19 -11.74 -18.06
CA TYR A 208 -2.27 -11.04 -17.38
C TYR A 208 -3.60 -11.57 -17.87
N ASP A 209 -3.90 -12.80 -17.47
CA ASP A 209 -5.09 -13.57 -17.84
C ASP A 209 -6.37 -13.09 -17.12
N GLU A 210 -7.42 -13.90 -17.20
CA GLU A 210 -8.70 -13.64 -16.54
C GLU A 210 -8.62 -13.53 -15.00
N ASN A 211 -7.54 -14.02 -14.36
CA ASN A 211 -7.33 -13.91 -12.92
C ASN A 211 -6.77 -12.55 -12.49
N VAL A 212 -6.32 -11.73 -13.44
CA VAL A 212 -5.78 -10.41 -13.19
C VAL A 212 -6.79 -9.33 -13.57
N THR A 213 -6.92 -8.30 -12.74
CA THR A 213 -7.76 -7.13 -13.02
C THR A 213 -7.09 -5.87 -12.49
N LYS A 214 -7.64 -4.73 -12.86
CA LYS A 214 -7.26 -3.44 -12.27
C LYS A 214 -8.26 -3.06 -11.19
N CYS A 215 -7.79 -2.37 -10.16
CA CYS A 215 -8.62 -1.74 -9.16
C CYS A 215 -8.37 -0.23 -9.20
N LYS A 216 -9.43 0.55 -9.42
CA LYS A 216 -9.43 2.00 -9.26
C LYS A 216 -9.95 2.34 -7.86
N LEU A 217 -9.24 3.21 -7.15
CA LEU A 217 -9.68 3.78 -5.89
C LEU A 217 -9.76 5.30 -5.98
N GLN A 218 -10.65 5.91 -5.22
CA GLN A 218 -10.72 7.36 -5.03
C GLN A 218 -10.22 7.74 -3.64
N MET A 219 -9.43 8.80 -3.58
CA MET A 219 -8.84 9.32 -2.37
C MET A 219 -8.93 10.85 -2.34
N LEU A 220 -8.83 11.38 -1.12
CA LEU A 220 -8.89 12.81 -0.86
C LEU A 220 -7.77 13.23 0.10
N LYS A 221 -7.44 14.51 0.09
CA LYS A 221 -6.65 15.11 1.17
C LYS A 221 -7.22 16.46 1.57
N THR A 222 -7.08 16.76 2.86
CA THR A 222 -7.41 18.08 3.40
C THR A 222 -6.29 19.09 3.15
N VAL A 223 -6.56 20.36 3.44
CA VAL A 223 -5.49 21.34 3.73
C VAL A 223 -4.69 20.89 4.97
N ALA A 224 -3.50 21.44 5.16
CA ALA A 224 -2.73 21.23 6.39
C ALA A 224 -3.55 21.64 7.60
N GLN A 225 -3.57 20.81 8.63
CA GLN A 225 -4.33 21.11 9.85
C GLN A 225 -3.65 22.24 10.63
N PRO A 226 -4.44 23.17 11.24
CA PRO A 226 -3.91 24.34 11.91
C PRO A 226 -3.17 24.00 13.21
N ASP A 227 -2.43 24.98 13.71
CA ASP A 227 -1.79 24.96 15.04
C ASP A 227 -0.91 23.73 15.33
N ASN A 228 -0.27 23.17 14.27
CA ASN A 228 0.50 21.92 14.34
C ASN A 228 -0.30 20.73 14.90
N TRP A 229 -1.61 20.75 14.71
CA TRP A 229 -2.46 19.63 15.12
C TRP A 229 -1.99 18.31 14.50
N ARG A 230 -2.03 17.25 15.29
CA ARG A 230 -1.62 15.90 14.86
C ARG A 230 -2.75 14.90 15.04
N LEU A 231 -2.94 14.07 14.01
CA LEU A 231 -3.84 12.93 14.05
C LEU A 231 -3.40 11.91 15.12
N GLY A 232 -2.09 11.73 15.26
CA GLY A 232 -1.51 10.63 16.03
C GLY A 232 -1.59 9.31 15.24
N PRO A 233 -2.01 8.20 15.87
CA PRO A 233 -2.23 6.94 15.18
C PRO A 233 -3.19 7.10 14.00
N SER A 234 -2.93 6.37 12.91
CA SER A 234 -3.89 6.29 11.80
C SER A 234 -5.20 5.71 12.29
N LEU A 235 -6.34 6.23 11.84
CA LEU A 235 -7.66 5.75 12.28
C LEU A 235 -8.37 5.00 11.16
N CYS A 236 -9.04 3.92 11.53
CA CYS A 236 -9.86 3.08 10.65
C CYS A 236 -11.25 2.90 11.25
N GLY A 237 -12.29 3.10 10.47
CA GLY A 237 -13.66 2.76 10.84
C GLY A 237 -13.97 1.28 10.65
N GLY A 238 -15.11 0.83 11.16
CA GLY A 238 -15.54 -0.58 11.21
C GLY A 238 -15.59 -1.29 9.86
N LEU A 239 -15.89 -0.58 8.74
CA LEU A 239 -15.86 -1.16 7.40
C LEU A 239 -14.49 -1.76 7.05
N SER A 240 -13.38 -1.24 7.61
CA SER A 240 -12.04 -1.78 7.40
C SER A 240 -11.87 -3.20 7.95
N LEU A 241 -12.64 -3.59 8.97
CA LEU A 241 -12.65 -4.95 9.54
C LEU A 241 -13.13 -5.98 8.50
N THR A 242 -14.09 -5.60 7.67
CA THR A 242 -14.62 -6.51 6.64
C THR A 242 -13.78 -6.53 5.37
N HIS A 243 -12.91 -5.55 5.20
CA HIS A 243 -12.03 -5.42 4.03
C HIS A 243 -10.75 -6.24 4.14
N TYR A 244 -10.04 -6.15 5.28
CA TYR A 244 -8.74 -6.79 5.44
C TYR A 244 -8.86 -8.28 5.76
N ALA A 245 -8.11 -9.10 5.03
CA ALA A 245 -8.11 -10.55 5.21
C ALA A 245 -7.55 -11.01 6.56
N SER A 246 -6.76 -10.18 7.25
CA SER A 246 -6.27 -10.45 8.60
C SER A 246 -7.41 -10.67 9.60
N PHE A 247 -8.50 -9.91 9.49
CA PHE A 247 -9.64 -10.02 10.41
C PHE A 247 -10.49 -11.29 10.22
N LYS A 248 -10.21 -12.13 9.22
CA LYS A 248 -10.85 -13.44 9.08
C LYS A 248 -10.70 -14.30 10.34
N ASN A 249 -9.66 -14.07 11.12
CA ASN A 249 -9.44 -14.74 12.41
C ASN A 249 -10.51 -14.38 13.47
N ALA A 250 -11.38 -13.38 13.24
CA ALA A 250 -12.52 -13.10 14.11
C ALA A 250 -13.71 -14.06 13.88
N GLY A 251 -13.64 -14.93 12.85
CA GLY A 251 -14.64 -16.00 12.64
C GLY A 251 -16.07 -15.48 12.53
N ASP A 252 -16.99 -16.13 13.28
CA ASP A 252 -18.45 -15.84 13.25
C ASP A 252 -18.78 -14.39 13.60
N ALA A 253 -17.98 -13.71 14.44
CA ALA A 253 -18.21 -12.30 14.77
C ALA A 253 -18.05 -11.41 13.52
N LEU A 254 -17.02 -11.67 12.71
CA LEU A 254 -16.85 -10.98 11.44
C LEU A 254 -17.97 -11.26 10.44
N ASP A 255 -18.47 -12.50 10.38
CA ASP A 255 -19.53 -12.86 9.45
C ASP A 255 -20.86 -12.20 9.83
N ARG A 256 -21.20 -12.10 11.13
CA ARG A 256 -22.33 -11.30 11.61
C ARG A 256 -22.18 -9.82 11.25
N LEU A 257 -20.99 -9.24 11.43
CA LEU A 257 -20.71 -7.85 11.06
C LEU A 257 -20.89 -7.61 9.54
N LYS A 258 -20.42 -8.52 8.69
CA LYS A 258 -20.63 -8.44 7.23
C LYS A 258 -22.10 -8.46 6.85
N LEU A 259 -22.90 -9.35 7.46
CA LEU A 259 -24.34 -9.42 7.20
C LEU A 259 -25.03 -8.12 7.62
N HIS A 260 -24.69 -7.58 8.79
CA HIS A 260 -25.21 -6.30 9.26
C HIS A 260 -24.89 -5.15 8.29
N TYR A 261 -23.66 -5.06 7.82
CA TYR A 261 -23.25 -4.02 6.87
C TYR A 261 -23.86 -4.20 5.47
N ALA A 262 -24.09 -5.43 5.02
CA ALA A 262 -24.80 -5.68 3.76
C ALA A 262 -26.21 -5.10 3.79
N ASP A 263 -26.88 -5.14 4.96
CA ASP A 263 -28.22 -4.58 5.16
C ASP A 263 -28.19 -3.05 5.39
N THR A 264 -27.29 -2.56 6.23
CA THR A 264 -27.32 -1.16 6.71
C THR A 264 -26.42 -0.20 5.93
N LEU A 265 -25.38 -0.69 5.25
CA LEU A 265 -24.37 0.08 4.54
C LEU A 265 -24.17 -0.39 3.08
N SER A 266 -25.27 -0.79 2.43
CA SER A 266 -25.24 -1.40 1.08
C SER A 266 -24.54 -0.54 0.04
N ASP A 267 -24.70 0.79 0.05
CA ASP A 267 -24.01 1.69 -0.87
C ASP A 267 -22.49 1.69 -0.66
N TYR A 268 -22.03 1.64 0.57
CA TYR A 268 -20.59 1.53 0.89
C TYR A 268 -20.01 0.20 0.41
N ILE A 269 -20.72 -0.90 0.63
CA ILE A 269 -20.32 -2.23 0.18
C ILE A 269 -20.26 -2.30 -1.34
N LYS A 270 -21.27 -1.74 -2.04
CA LYS A 270 -21.34 -1.68 -3.50
C LYS A 270 -20.12 -1.03 -4.13
N TRP A 271 -19.60 0.03 -3.53
CA TRP A 271 -18.43 0.76 -4.02
C TRP A 271 -17.12 0.36 -3.34
N GLY A 272 -17.14 -0.73 -2.56
CA GLY A 272 -15.99 -1.26 -1.84
C GLY A 272 -15.34 -0.22 -0.92
N ILE A 273 -16.16 0.66 -0.33
CA ILE A 273 -15.68 1.73 0.54
C ILE A 273 -15.31 1.17 1.91
N HIS A 274 -14.08 1.41 2.32
CA HIS A 274 -13.66 1.31 3.71
C HIS A 274 -12.80 2.53 4.02
N VAL A 275 -13.08 3.22 5.13
CA VAL A 275 -12.48 4.53 5.36
C VAL A 275 -11.39 4.46 6.40
N MET A 276 -10.23 4.94 5.98
CA MET A 276 -9.07 5.15 6.82
C MET A 276 -8.56 6.59 6.66
N VAL A 277 -7.83 7.07 7.64
CA VAL A 277 -7.18 8.37 7.61
C VAL A 277 -5.78 8.31 8.20
N SER A 278 -4.81 8.88 7.50
CA SER A 278 -3.44 9.14 7.96
C SER A 278 -3.11 10.63 7.84
N GLN A 279 -2.00 11.05 8.42
CA GLN A 279 -1.50 12.42 8.27
C GLN A 279 -0.09 12.40 7.68
N ASN A 280 0.15 13.21 6.65
CA ASN A 280 1.46 13.30 5.99
C ASN A 280 2.40 14.30 6.69
N SER A 281 3.61 14.46 6.13
CA SER A 281 4.66 15.35 6.65
C SER A 281 4.24 16.82 6.71
N ARG A 282 3.29 17.23 5.87
CA ARG A 282 2.79 18.62 5.78
C ARG A 282 1.58 18.90 6.67
N GLY A 283 1.14 17.90 7.45
CA GLY A 283 -0.04 18.04 8.30
C GLY A 283 -1.38 17.87 7.56
N GLU A 284 -1.37 17.50 6.27
CA GLU A 284 -2.56 17.20 5.49
C GLU A 284 -3.09 15.81 5.86
N LEU A 285 -4.40 15.65 6.02
CA LEU A 285 -5.02 14.33 6.21
C LEU A 285 -5.21 13.66 4.85
N ILE A 286 -4.77 12.43 4.73
CA ILE A 286 -4.99 11.55 3.58
C ILE A 286 -6.13 10.60 3.91
N ILE A 287 -7.20 10.67 3.13
CA ILE A 287 -8.48 10.03 3.42
C ILE A 287 -8.88 9.13 2.25
N GLY A 288 -9.41 7.97 2.52
CA GLY A 288 -9.95 7.06 1.49
C GLY A 288 -10.41 5.75 2.10
N ASP A 289 -10.77 4.80 1.29
CA ASP A 289 -10.86 4.80 -0.17
C ASP A 289 -12.08 4.00 -0.66
N SER A 290 -12.29 4.00 -1.96
CA SER A 290 -13.26 3.15 -2.66
C SER A 290 -12.55 2.11 -3.53
N HIS A 291 -13.28 1.10 -4.03
CA HIS A 291 -12.71 0.05 -4.87
C HIS A 291 -13.63 -0.29 -6.04
N GLU A 292 -13.23 0.12 -7.24
CA GLU A 292 -13.89 -0.26 -8.49
C GLU A 292 -13.00 -1.26 -9.24
N TYR A 293 -13.55 -2.41 -9.62
CA TYR A 293 -12.79 -3.47 -10.29
C TYR A 293 -13.18 -3.57 -11.76
N GLY A 294 -12.19 -3.69 -12.65
CA GLY A 294 -12.41 -3.86 -14.09
C GLY A 294 -11.10 -3.78 -14.89
N PRO A 295 -11.12 -4.20 -16.16
CA PRO A 295 -9.94 -4.08 -17.03
C PRO A 295 -9.67 -2.63 -17.43
N THR A 296 -10.73 -1.82 -17.52
CA THR A 296 -10.70 -0.40 -17.89
C THR A 296 -11.61 0.38 -16.95
N HIS A 297 -11.20 1.55 -16.55
CA HIS A 297 -11.93 2.43 -15.64
C HIS A 297 -12.25 3.77 -16.29
N ASP A 298 -13.40 4.35 -15.91
CA ASP A 298 -13.71 5.74 -16.15
C ASP A 298 -12.60 6.62 -15.53
N PRO A 299 -11.96 7.52 -16.29
CA PRO A 299 -10.90 8.38 -15.77
C PRO A 299 -11.39 9.42 -14.77
N PHE A 300 -12.68 9.71 -14.75
CA PHE A 300 -13.27 10.73 -13.86
C PHE A 300 -13.56 10.18 -12.47
N ASP A 301 -13.40 11.04 -11.47
CA ASP A 301 -13.82 10.76 -10.10
C ASP A 301 -15.31 11.03 -9.93
N LYS A 302 -15.98 10.16 -9.18
CA LYS A 302 -17.40 10.31 -8.86
C LYS A 302 -17.55 11.08 -7.55
N ILE A 303 -18.14 12.27 -7.60
CA ILE A 303 -18.31 13.15 -6.42
C ILE A 303 -19.06 12.44 -5.30
N PHE A 304 -20.12 11.70 -5.60
CA PHE A 304 -20.89 11.00 -4.57
C PHE A 304 -20.09 9.93 -3.81
N ILE A 305 -19.06 9.33 -4.43
CA ILE A 305 -18.14 8.39 -3.73
C ILE A 305 -17.31 9.18 -2.70
N ASN A 306 -16.80 10.34 -3.08
CA ASN A 306 -16.07 11.22 -2.17
C ASN A 306 -16.98 11.66 -0.99
N ASP A 307 -18.24 11.98 -1.27
CA ASP A 307 -19.23 12.34 -0.25
C ASP A 307 -19.49 11.17 0.72
N LEU A 308 -19.63 9.93 0.21
CA LEU A 308 -19.76 8.74 1.03
C LEU A 308 -18.54 8.56 1.95
N ILE A 309 -17.32 8.67 1.41
CA ILE A 309 -16.08 8.55 2.18
C ILE A 309 -16.04 9.60 3.30
N ILE A 310 -16.30 10.87 2.99
CA ILE A 310 -16.29 11.96 3.97
C ILE A 310 -17.39 11.78 5.04
N ASN A 311 -18.60 11.38 4.64
CA ASN A 311 -19.70 11.17 5.57
C ASN A 311 -19.40 10.02 6.54
N TYR A 312 -18.78 8.93 6.06
CA TYR A 312 -18.36 7.84 6.95
C TYR A 312 -17.24 8.28 7.90
N LEU A 313 -16.24 9.02 7.40
CA LEU A 313 -15.14 9.56 8.21
C LEU A 313 -15.63 10.37 9.40
N LYS A 314 -16.62 11.24 9.20
CA LYS A 314 -17.24 12.07 10.26
C LYS A 314 -17.84 11.24 11.40
N GLY A 315 -18.15 9.98 11.15
CA GLY A 315 -18.69 9.06 12.16
C GLY A 315 -17.65 8.62 13.20
N PHE A 316 -16.36 8.65 12.84
CA PHE A 316 -15.32 8.12 13.74
C PHE A 316 -14.10 9.04 13.93
N THR A 317 -14.03 10.17 13.21
CA THR A 317 -12.87 11.09 13.29
C THR A 317 -13.32 12.52 13.48
N VAL A 318 -12.60 13.26 14.36
CA VAL A 318 -12.72 14.70 14.56
C VAL A 318 -11.40 15.38 14.24
N TYR A 319 -11.45 16.48 13.49
CA TYR A 319 -10.26 17.25 13.09
C TYR A 319 -10.64 18.72 12.84
N PRO A 320 -9.69 19.66 12.99
CA PRO A 320 -9.99 21.10 13.00
C PRO A 320 -10.50 21.67 11.68
N ASP A 321 -9.88 21.31 10.54
CA ASP A 321 -10.22 21.90 9.24
C ASP A 321 -10.62 20.81 8.22
N PRO A 322 -11.92 20.75 7.84
CA PRO A 322 -12.44 19.78 6.89
C PRO A 322 -12.24 20.16 5.41
N THR A 323 -11.59 21.29 5.11
CA THR A 323 -11.43 21.77 3.74
C THR A 323 -10.62 20.76 2.91
N ILE A 324 -11.21 20.27 1.82
CA ILE A 324 -10.55 19.36 0.88
C ILE A 324 -9.65 20.17 -0.05
N ALA A 325 -8.36 19.84 -0.05
CA ALA A 325 -7.35 20.47 -0.90
C ALA A 325 -7.19 19.78 -2.24
N ALA A 326 -7.39 18.46 -2.31
CA ALA A 326 -7.32 17.71 -3.57
C ALA A 326 -8.06 16.38 -3.47
N THR A 327 -8.48 15.89 -4.65
CA THR A 327 -8.96 14.52 -4.87
C THR A 327 -8.17 13.91 -6.01
N TRP A 328 -8.03 12.59 -6.00
CA TRP A 328 -7.38 11.84 -7.08
C TRP A 328 -7.85 10.40 -7.10
N ASN A 329 -7.56 9.71 -8.20
CA ASN A 329 -7.69 8.28 -8.26
C ASN A 329 -6.33 7.59 -8.42
N GLY A 330 -6.26 6.36 -7.93
CA GLY A 330 -5.15 5.45 -8.13
C GLY A 330 -5.63 4.18 -8.81
N VAL A 331 -4.77 3.59 -9.66
CA VAL A 331 -5.08 2.30 -10.29
C VAL A 331 -3.92 1.35 -10.02
N TYR A 332 -4.24 0.14 -9.55
CA TYR A 332 -3.27 -0.90 -9.29
C TYR A 332 -3.75 -2.27 -9.76
N THR A 333 -2.80 -3.19 -9.95
CA THR A 333 -3.06 -4.58 -10.31
C THR A 333 -3.69 -5.34 -9.15
N LYS A 334 -4.76 -6.10 -9.41
CA LYS A 334 -5.43 -6.95 -8.42
C LYS A 334 -5.59 -8.36 -8.95
N LEU A 335 -5.34 -9.37 -8.10
CA LEU A 335 -5.59 -10.78 -8.41
C LEU A 335 -6.98 -11.18 -7.89
N LYS A 336 -7.78 -11.81 -8.75
CA LYS A 336 -9.17 -12.22 -8.43
C LYS A 336 -9.22 -13.54 -7.66
N ASN A 337 -8.20 -14.39 -7.83
CA ASN A 337 -8.11 -15.70 -7.18
C ASN A 337 -7.65 -15.65 -5.72
N GLY A 338 -7.49 -14.45 -5.14
CA GLY A 338 -7.07 -14.26 -3.74
C GLY A 338 -5.56 -14.33 -3.49
N ALA A 339 -4.75 -14.63 -4.51
CA ALA A 339 -3.29 -14.54 -4.42
C ALA A 339 -2.84 -13.12 -4.09
N LYS A 340 -1.67 -12.98 -3.48
CA LYS A 340 -1.15 -11.70 -2.96
C LYS A 340 -0.01 -11.13 -3.79
N GLU A 341 0.51 -11.90 -4.70
CA GLU A 341 1.51 -11.50 -5.69
C GLU A 341 1.40 -12.32 -6.97
N LEU A 342 1.81 -11.74 -8.09
CA LEU A 342 2.06 -12.38 -9.37
C LEU A 342 3.57 -12.41 -9.61
N ILE A 343 4.14 -13.62 -9.62
CA ILE A 343 5.52 -13.86 -10.03
C ILE A 343 5.47 -14.84 -11.20
N ALA A 344 5.98 -14.43 -12.35
CA ALA A 344 5.99 -15.24 -13.56
C ALA A 344 7.32 -15.13 -14.29
N ASN A 345 7.74 -16.22 -14.94
CA ASN A 345 9.00 -16.29 -15.70
C ASN A 345 8.68 -16.55 -17.17
N PRO A 346 8.31 -15.52 -17.96
CA PRO A 346 7.92 -15.70 -19.35
C PRO A 346 9.04 -16.19 -20.26
N LEU A 347 10.29 -15.84 -19.93
CA LEU A 347 11.51 -16.23 -20.66
C LEU A 347 12.63 -16.57 -19.67
N PRO A 348 13.64 -17.34 -20.07
CA PRO A 348 14.85 -17.54 -19.26
C PRO A 348 15.48 -16.21 -18.86
N GLY A 349 15.75 -16.01 -17.56
CA GLY A 349 16.32 -14.78 -17.01
C GLY A 349 15.38 -13.57 -17.00
N VAL A 350 14.08 -13.75 -17.29
CA VAL A 350 13.06 -12.68 -17.21
C VAL A 350 12.02 -13.02 -16.19
N THR A 351 11.82 -12.16 -15.21
CA THR A 351 10.85 -12.33 -14.12
C THR A 351 9.89 -11.15 -14.06
N ILE A 352 8.61 -11.41 -14.08
CA ILE A 352 7.56 -10.42 -13.81
C ILE A 352 7.26 -10.45 -12.30
N VAL A 353 7.25 -9.28 -11.65
CA VAL A 353 6.87 -9.11 -10.25
C VAL A 353 5.77 -8.06 -10.17
N ASN A 354 4.54 -8.49 -9.86
CA ASN A 354 3.36 -7.64 -9.91
C ASN A 354 2.29 -8.12 -8.90
N GLY A 355 1.10 -7.55 -8.94
CA GLY A 355 -0.10 -8.09 -8.30
C GLY A 355 -0.19 -7.91 -6.78
N LEU A 356 0.63 -7.05 -6.16
CA LEU A 356 0.58 -6.78 -4.70
C LEU A 356 -0.71 -6.05 -4.26
N GLY A 357 -1.57 -5.69 -5.18
CA GLY A 357 -2.80 -4.94 -4.90
C GLY A 357 -2.52 -3.61 -4.22
N GLY A 358 -3.36 -3.22 -3.26
CA GLY A 358 -3.17 -2.02 -2.44
C GLY A 358 -2.02 -2.12 -1.41
N ALA A 359 -1.37 -3.29 -1.28
CA ALA A 359 -0.34 -3.52 -0.26
C ALA A 359 1.10 -3.28 -0.75
N GLY A 360 1.30 -2.60 -1.89
CA GLY A 360 2.63 -2.38 -2.46
C GLY A 360 3.62 -1.73 -1.49
N MET A 361 3.23 -0.66 -0.79
CA MET A 361 4.07 0.02 0.20
C MET A 361 4.43 -0.87 1.39
N THR A 362 3.53 -1.79 1.74
CA THR A 362 3.67 -2.71 2.88
C THR A 362 4.50 -3.95 2.57
N LEU A 363 4.52 -4.42 1.32
CA LEU A 363 5.05 -5.76 1.02
C LEU A 363 6.26 -5.77 0.08
N SER A 364 6.51 -4.68 -0.68
CA SER A 364 7.47 -4.71 -1.80
C SER A 364 8.90 -5.02 -1.37
N PHE A 365 9.43 -4.38 -0.33
CA PHE A 365 10.81 -4.63 0.10
C PHE A 365 11.00 -6.06 0.61
N GLY A 366 10.08 -6.54 1.46
CA GLY A 366 10.15 -7.90 1.97
C GLY A 366 10.00 -8.95 0.87
N LEU A 367 9.11 -8.71 -0.11
CA LEU A 367 8.97 -9.58 -1.27
C LEU A 367 10.25 -9.63 -2.11
N ALA A 368 10.84 -8.46 -2.39
CA ALA A 368 12.08 -8.38 -3.18
C ALA A 368 13.23 -9.13 -2.51
N GLU A 369 13.41 -8.97 -1.19
CA GLU A 369 14.42 -9.73 -0.43
C GLU A 369 14.14 -11.25 -0.50
N GLN A 370 12.89 -11.67 -0.45
CA GLN A 370 12.53 -13.09 -0.57
C GLN A 370 12.79 -13.64 -1.98
N ILE A 371 12.50 -12.89 -3.04
CA ILE A 371 12.76 -13.32 -4.43
C ILE A 371 14.26 -13.48 -4.70
N ILE A 372 15.08 -12.54 -4.22
CA ILE A 372 16.51 -12.47 -4.57
C ILE A 372 17.37 -13.40 -3.67
N ASN A 373 16.87 -13.80 -2.50
CA ASN A 373 17.63 -14.63 -1.56
C ASN A 373 17.24 -16.13 -1.56
N VAL A 374 16.38 -16.51 -2.50
CA VAL A 374 16.05 -17.95 -2.74
C VAL A 374 17.17 -18.69 -3.42
#